data_d9633d5e9583339ee1abc75bba0c7531
#
_entry.id   d9633d5e9583339ee1abc75bba0c7531
#
_cell.length_a   1.000
_cell.length_b   1.000
_cell.length_c   1.000
_cell.angle_alpha   90.00
_cell.angle_beta   90.00
_cell.angle_gamma   90.00
#
_symmetry.space_group_name_H-M   'P 1'
#
loop_
_entity.id
_entity.type
_entity.pdbx_description
1 polymer ?
#
loop_
_entity_poly.entity_id
_entity_poly.type
_entity_poly.pdbx_seq_one_letter_code
_entity_poly.pdbx_strand_id
1 'polypeptide(L)'
;MIVSHINNSDKYFCLHRHLKEAFAFLRTLDKSTKPQSFSFDGFSGSIVAVKTDKNQEESELEAHRQYLDIHYVLCGEEGFGYADVSSLTPTTDYNSEKDYILLKGGMDKLLLKEGEFCIVFPEDAHL
;
A
#
# COMPACT_ATOMS: atom_id res chain seq x y z
N MET A 1 3.67 -6.38 7.53
CA MET A 1 2.77 -5.22 7.32
C MET A 1 2.54 -4.46 8.62
N ILE A 2 2.43 -3.14 8.57
CA ILE A 2 2.07 -2.26 9.70
C ILE A 2 0.79 -1.52 9.36
N VAL A 3 -0.15 -1.44 10.28
CA VAL A 3 -1.39 -0.65 10.14
C VAL A 3 -1.46 0.35 11.28
N SER A 4 -1.70 1.63 10.97
CA SER A 4 -1.80 2.69 11.99
C SER A 4 -2.52 3.92 11.42
N HIS A 5 -2.76 4.89 12.30
CA HIS A 5 -3.31 6.19 11.91
C HIS A 5 -2.17 7.19 11.62
N ILE A 6 -2.36 8.10 10.67
CA ILE A 6 -1.36 9.09 10.22
C ILE A 6 -0.75 9.89 11.40
N ASN A 7 -1.53 10.12 12.46
CA ASN A 7 -1.06 10.82 13.66
C ASN A 7 0.04 10.06 14.43
N ASN A 8 0.20 8.76 14.18
CA ASN A 8 1.21 7.91 14.79
C ASN A 8 2.41 7.65 13.85
N SER A 9 2.44 8.23 12.66
CA SER A 9 3.44 7.91 11.63
C SER A 9 4.88 8.17 12.06
N ASP A 10 5.11 9.11 12.95
CA ASP A 10 6.44 9.43 13.52
C ASP A 10 7.12 8.23 14.21
N LYS A 11 6.34 7.30 14.74
CA LYS A 11 6.84 6.07 15.38
C LYS A 11 7.53 5.12 14.41
N TYR A 12 7.28 5.27 13.10
CA TYR A 12 7.74 4.37 12.05
C TYR A 12 8.81 4.98 11.13
N PHE A 13 9.22 6.24 11.35
CA PHE A 13 10.21 6.92 10.49
C PHE A 13 11.58 6.22 10.48
N CYS A 14 11.92 5.48 11.54
CA CYS A 14 13.18 4.75 11.62
C CYS A 14 13.25 3.51 10.70
N LEU A 15 12.13 3.05 10.16
CA LEU A 15 12.07 1.84 9.35
C LEU A 15 12.64 2.03 7.93
N HIS A 16 12.60 3.24 7.40
CA HIS A 16 13.19 3.57 6.11
C HIS A 16 13.51 5.07 6.02
N ARG A 17 14.64 5.41 5.39
CA ARG A 17 15.17 6.79 5.30
C ARG A 17 14.21 7.82 4.67
N HIS A 18 13.29 7.39 3.80
CA HIS A 18 12.36 8.28 3.10
C HIS A 18 10.96 8.35 3.72
N LEU A 19 10.67 7.60 4.79
CA LEU A 19 9.34 7.59 5.41
C LEU A 19 8.96 8.95 5.99
N LYS A 20 9.90 9.66 6.58
CA LYS A 20 9.64 10.97 7.17
C LYS A 20 9.12 11.96 6.11
N GLU A 21 9.78 12.04 4.97
CA GLU A 21 9.40 12.92 3.87
C GLU A 21 8.10 12.47 3.21
N ALA A 22 7.92 11.16 3.02
CA ALA A 22 6.69 10.60 2.45
C ALA A 22 5.48 10.93 3.33
N PHE A 23 5.57 10.70 4.63
CA PHE A 23 4.48 11.06 5.56
C PHE A 23 4.27 12.56 5.70
N ALA A 24 5.33 13.38 5.61
CA ALA A 24 5.19 14.83 5.57
C ALA A 24 4.37 15.27 4.35
N PHE A 25 4.63 14.68 3.18
CA PHE A 25 3.82 14.92 1.98
C PHE A 25 2.37 14.44 2.16
N LEU A 26 2.13 13.23 2.64
CA LEU A 26 0.77 12.71 2.85
C LEU A 26 -0.06 13.61 3.78
N ARG A 27 0.55 14.23 4.77
CA ARG A 27 -0.12 15.18 5.68
C ARG A 27 -0.52 16.49 5.03
N THR A 28 0.00 16.83 3.85
CA THR A 28 -0.41 18.01 3.07
C THR A 28 -1.69 17.77 2.26
N LEU A 29 -2.08 16.51 2.09
CA LEU A 29 -3.25 16.12 1.31
C LEU A 29 -4.54 16.26 2.11
N ASP A 30 -5.63 16.62 1.44
CA ASP A 30 -6.95 16.71 2.01
C ASP A 30 -8.02 16.23 1.01
N LYS A 31 -9.28 16.24 1.42
CA LYS A 31 -10.43 15.78 0.61
C LYS A 31 -10.63 16.57 -0.69
N SER A 32 -10.05 17.75 -0.82
CA SER A 32 -10.10 18.57 -2.04
C SER A 32 -8.99 18.22 -3.03
N THR A 33 -8.01 17.44 -2.60
CA THR A 33 -6.89 17.02 -3.46
C THR A 33 -7.40 16.15 -4.59
N LYS A 34 -7.13 16.56 -5.83
CA LYS A 34 -7.57 15.83 -7.03
C LYS A 34 -6.67 14.63 -7.30
N PRO A 35 -7.23 13.56 -7.93
CA PRO A 35 -6.42 12.44 -8.41
C PRO A 35 -5.27 12.92 -9.29
N GLN A 36 -4.05 12.46 -8.98
CA GLN A 36 -2.83 12.81 -9.67
C GLN A 36 -1.69 11.88 -9.30
N SER A 37 -0.69 11.77 -10.16
CA SER A 37 0.59 11.11 -9.82
C SER A 37 1.57 12.14 -9.27
N PHE A 38 2.48 11.68 -8.44
CA PHE A 38 3.57 12.49 -7.88
C PHE A 38 4.87 11.70 -7.87
N SER A 39 5.99 12.40 -7.95
CA SER A 39 7.34 11.81 -7.85
C SER A 39 8.28 12.81 -7.20
N PHE A 40 8.97 12.34 -6.16
CA PHE A 40 9.97 13.07 -5.40
C PHE A 40 11.27 12.28 -5.36
N ASP A 41 12.33 12.86 -4.85
CA ASP A 41 13.56 12.13 -4.59
C ASP A 41 13.31 11.11 -3.46
N GLY A 42 13.35 9.83 -3.82
CA GLY A 42 13.22 8.71 -2.89
C GLY A 42 11.82 8.15 -2.67
N PHE A 43 10.76 8.79 -3.18
CA PHE A 43 9.42 8.21 -3.17
C PHE A 43 8.53 8.76 -4.30
N SER A 44 7.60 7.94 -4.74
CA SER A 44 6.59 8.32 -5.74
C SER A 44 5.27 7.60 -5.49
N GLY A 45 4.22 8.02 -6.13
CA GLY A 45 2.92 7.37 -6.00
C GLY A 45 1.83 8.07 -6.78
N SER A 46 0.59 7.72 -6.47
CA SER A 46 -0.60 8.31 -7.07
C SER A 46 -1.71 8.48 -6.05
N ILE A 47 -2.46 9.55 -6.23
CA ILE A 47 -3.72 9.78 -5.54
C ILE A 47 -4.81 9.35 -6.49
N VAL A 48 -5.62 8.39 -6.07
CA VAL A 48 -6.70 7.81 -6.88
C VAL A 48 -8.05 7.94 -6.19
N ALA A 49 -9.11 8.11 -6.97
CA ALA A 49 -10.48 8.01 -6.49
C ALA A 49 -11.08 6.74 -7.08
N VAL A 50 -11.24 5.73 -6.25
CA VAL A 50 -11.78 4.43 -6.66
C VAL A 50 -13.06 4.10 -5.90
N LYS A 51 -13.95 3.35 -6.55
CA LYS A 51 -14.99 2.60 -5.84
C LYS A 51 -14.43 1.20 -5.65
N THR A 52 -14.24 0.81 -4.40
CA THR A 52 -13.80 -0.55 -4.09
C THR A 52 -14.89 -1.55 -4.46
N ASP A 53 -14.52 -2.57 -5.25
CA ASP A 53 -15.43 -3.66 -5.58
C ASP A 53 -15.45 -4.66 -4.41
N LYS A 54 -16.66 -5.12 -4.05
CA LYS A 54 -16.84 -6.06 -2.93
C LYS A 54 -16.53 -7.52 -3.28
N ASN A 55 -16.32 -7.84 -4.56
CA ASN A 55 -16.19 -9.21 -5.07
C ASN A 55 -14.75 -9.59 -5.46
N GLN A 56 -13.78 -9.35 -4.61
CA GLN A 56 -12.36 -9.65 -4.87
C GLN A 56 -11.91 -11.03 -4.35
N GLU A 57 -12.78 -12.03 -4.27
CA GLU A 57 -12.41 -13.35 -3.73
C GLU A 57 -11.44 -14.15 -4.63
N GLU A 58 -11.37 -13.82 -5.93
CA GLU A 58 -10.50 -14.49 -6.91
C GLU A 58 -9.36 -13.60 -7.42
N SER A 59 -9.17 -12.42 -6.84
CA SER A 59 -8.16 -11.48 -7.29
C SER A 59 -6.75 -11.96 -6.90
N GLU A 60 -5.78 -11.63 -7.74
CA GLU A 60 -4.38 -11.88 -7.46
C GLU A 60 -3.84 -10.80 -6.52
N LEU A 61 -2.99 -11.20 -5.58
CA LEU A 61 -2.23 -10.28 -4.76
C LEU A 61 -0.95 -9.92 -5.50
N GLU A 62 -0.44 -8.71 -5.27
CA GLU A 62 0.89 -8.30 -5.73
C GLU A 62 1.87 -8.22 -4.57
N ALA A 63 3.15 -8.43 -4.87
CA ALA A 63 4.24 -8.21 -3.94
C ALA A 63 5.43 -7.58 -4.66
N HIS A 64 6.23 -6.85 -3.90
CA HIS A 64 7.42 -6.14 -4.36
C HIS A 64 8.69 -6.77 -3.77
N ARG A 65 9.87 -6.50 -4.34
CA ARG A 65 11.14 -7.00 -3.81
C ARG A 65 12.09 -5.89 -3.39
N GLN A 66 11.96 -4.71 -3.99
CA GLN A 66 12.88 -3.59 -3.81
C GLN A 66 12.28 -2.45 -2.99
N TYR A 67 10.98 -2.22 -3.14
CA TYR A 67 10.27 -1.09 -2.51
C TYR A 67 9.35 -1.58 -1.39
N LEU A 68 9.10 -0.70 -0.46
CA LEU A 68 7.97 -0.79 0.45
C LEU A 68 6.89 0.18 -0.02
N ASP A 69 5.64 -0.19 0.20
CA ASP A 69 4.51 0.64 -0.16
C ASP A 69 3.82 1.24 1.06
N ILE A 70 3.28 2.45 0.88
CA ILE A 70 2.39 3.07 1.84
C ILE A 70 1.03 3.24 1.17
N HIS A 71 0.02 2.55 1.67
CA HIS A 71 -1.37 2.81 1.33
C HIS A 71 -1.98 3.72 2.40
N TYR A 72 -2.57 4.83 1.99
CA TYR A 72 -3.14 5.82 2.89
C TYR A 72 -4.55 6.20 2.44
N VAL A 73 -5.52 6.06 3.33
CA VAL A 73 -6.92 6.42 3.06
C VAL A 73 -7.14 7.89 3.40
N LEU A 74 -7.17 8.71 2.35
CA LEU A 74 -7.38 10.15 2.45
C LEU A 74 -8.84 10.51 2.77
N CYS A 75 -9.79 9.72 2.28
CA CYS A 75 -11.22 9.91 2.48
C CYS A 75 -11.98 8.60 2.28
N GLY A 76 -12.96 8.34 3.12
CA GLY A 76 -13.79 7.13 3.05
C GLY A 76 -13.15 5.92 3.72
N GLU A 77 -13.27 4.77 3.09
CA GLU A 77 -12.74 3.50 3.58
C GLU A 77 -12.30 2.61 2.41
N GLU A 78 -11.32 1.76 2.65
CA GLU A 78 -10.77 0.82 1.67
C GLU A 78 -10.64 -0.57 2.25
N GLY A 79 -11.18 -1.57 1.54
CA GLY A 79 -10.91 -2.97 1.83
C GLY A 79 -9.51 -3.34 1.33
N PHE A 80 -8.67 -3.85 2.23
CA PHE A 80 -7.29 -4.20 1.96
C PHE A 80 -7.05 -5.68 2.21
N GLY A 81 -6.62 -6.40 1.17
CA GLY A 81 -6.24 -7.82 1.26
C GLY A 81 -4.76 -7.98 1.56
N TYR A 82 -4.41 -8.95 2.40
CA TYR A 82 -3.04 -9.21 2.83
C TYR A 82 -2.78 -10.71 3.03
N ALA A 83 -1.58 -11.16 2.64
CA ALA A 83 -1.03 -12.45 3.01
C ALA A 83 0.51 -12.43 2.98
N ASP A 84 1.15 -13.28 3.78
CA ASP A 84 2.59 -13.52 3.66
C ASP A 84 2.90 -14.25 2.36
N VAL A 85 3.88 -13.74 1.58
CA VAL A 85 4.23 -14.30 0.26
C VAL A 85 4.60 -15.79 0.32
N SER A 86 5.13 -16.28 1.44
CA SER A 86 5.50 -17.69 1.61
C SER A 86 4.28 -18.63 1.64
N SER A 87 3.08 -18.10 1.91
CA SER A 87 1.81 -18.86 1.92
C SER A 87 1.12 -18.90 0.55
N LEU A 88 1.66 -18.20 -0.45
CA LEU A 88 1.03 -17.97 -1.75
C LEU A 88 1.78 -18.68 -2.87
N THR A 89 1.11 -18.88 -4.00
CA THR A 89 1.68 -19.44 -5.22
C THR A 89 1.82 -18.36 -6.28
N PRO A 90 3.04 -18.14 -6.84
CA PRO A 90 3.22 -17.22 -7.95
C PRO A 90 2.41 -17.62 -9.18
N THR A 91 1.78 -16.64 -9.82
CA THR A 91 1.03 -16.81 -11.07
C THR A 91 1.76 -16.17 -12.26
N THR A 92 2.73 -15.30 -11.98
CA THR A 92 3.62 -14.69 -12.98
C THR A 92 5.07 -14.81 -12.55
N ASP A 93 5.98 -14.60 -13.49
CA ASP A 93 7.38 -14.32 -13.15
C ASP A 93 7.51 -12.91 -12.54
N TYR A 94 8.56 -12.73 -11.74
CA TYR A 94 8.86 -11.41 -11.19
C TYR A 94 9.31 -10.45 -12.29
N ASN A 95 8.63 -9.29 -12.38
CA ASN A 95 8.99 -8.22 -13.28
C ASN A 95 9.95 -7.24 -12.57
N SER A 96 11.23 -7.30 -12.93
CA SER A 96 12.26 -6.47 -12.30
C SER A 96 12.22 -4.99 -12.70
N GLU A 97 11.59 -4.64 -13.83
CA GLU A 97 11.48 -3.26 -14.28
C GLU A 97 10.39 -2.50 -13.50
N LYS A 98 9.31 -3.20 -13.16
CA LYS A 98 8.16 -2.64 -12.44
C LYS A 98 8.13 -3.04 -10.97
N ASP A 99 9.06 -3.87 -10.54
CA ASP A 99 9.18 -4.40 -9.18
C ASP A 99 7.89 -5.06 -8.67
N TYR A 100 7.29 -5.99 -9.43
CA TYR A 100 6.15 -6.73 -8.93
C TYR A 100 6.13 -8.20 -9.35
N ILE A 101 5.42 -9.00 -8.60
CA ILE A 101 5.02 -10.37 -8.88
C ILE A 101 3.56 -10.55 -8.48
N LEU A 102 2.80 -11.31 -9.26
CA LEU A 102 1.42 -11.67 -8.91
C LEU A 102 1.37 -13.07 -8.28
N LEU A 103 0.54 -13.20 -7.26
CA LEU A 103 0.41 -14.42 -6.46
C LEU A 103 -1.06 -14.73 -6.18
N LYS A 104 -1.36 -16.02 -6.00
CA LYS A 104 -2.68 -16.52 -5.59
C LYS A 104 -2.61 -17.34 -4.31
N GLY A 105 -3.65 -17.22 -3.48
CA GLY A 105 -3.83 -18.00 -2.26
C GLY A 105 -4.87 -17.38 -1.35
N GLY A 106 -4.97 -17.91 -0.15
CA GLY A 106 -5.79 -17.31 0.89
C GLY A 106 -5.23 -15.99 1.37
N MET A 107 -6.09 -15.05 1.70
CA MET A 107 -5.71 -13.74 2.25
C MET A 107 -6.60 -13.34 3.40
N ASP A 108 -6.04 -12.60 4.33
CA ASP A 108 -6.80 -11.87 5.34
C ASP A 108 -7.29 -10.54 4.78
N LYS A 109 -8.43 -10.07 5.25
CA LYS A 109 -9.02 -8.80 4.82
C LYS A 109 -9.15 -7.87 6.02
N LEU A 110 -8.75 -6.63 5.82
CA LEU A 110 -8.95 -5.57 6.78
C LEU A 110 -9.61 -4.37 6.11
N LEU A 111 -10.25 -3.53 6.90
CA LEU A 111 -10.86 -2.29 6.46
C LEU A 111 -10.01 -1.13 6.98
N LEU A 112 -9.35 -0.41 6.07
CA LEU A 112 -8.68 0.84 6.37
C LEU A 112 -9.69 1.99 6.30
N LYS A 113 -9.65 2.88 7.27
CA LYS A 113 -10.53 4.05 7.36
C LYS A 113 -9.77 5.33 7.08
N GLU A 114 -10.52 6.39 6.86
CA GLU A 114 -9.97 7.74 6.70
C GLU A 114 -8.91 8.07 7.76
N GLY A 115 -7.74 8.53 7.32
CA GLY A 115 -6.59 8.84 8.18
C GLY A 115 -5.73 7.63 8.56
N GLU A 116 -6.15 6.42 8.21
CA GLU A 116 -5.34 5.21 8.42
C GLU A 116 -4.44 4.92 7.23
N PHE A 117 -3.33 4.30 7.52
CA PHE A 117 -2.38 3.82 6.51
C PHE A 117 -1.92 2.39 6.82
N CYS A 118 -1.45 1.70 5.79
CA CYS A 118 -0.59 0.55 6.00
C CYS A 118 0.76 0.74 5.30
N ILE A 119 1.81 0.19 5.92
CA ILE A 119 3.14 0.01 5.31
C ILE A 119 3.26 -1.48 4.98
N VAL A 120 3.53 -1.75 3.72
CA VAL A 120 3.69 -3.09 3.16
C VAL A 120 5.16 -3.31 2.81
N PHE A 121 5.73 -4.40 3.28
CA PHE A 121 7.11 -4.79 3.04
C PHE A 121 7.20 -5.85 1.95
N PRO A 122 8.41 -6.20 1.44
CA PRO A 122 8.57 -7.20 0.38
C PRO A 122 7.99 -8.59 0.70
N GLU A 123 7.89 -8.96 1.97
CA GLU A 123 7.27 -10.21 2.41
C GLU A 123 5.74 -10.17 2.46
N ASP A 124 5.14 -9.00 2.28
CA ASP A 124 3.70 -8.77 2.40
C ASP A 124 3.06 -8.67 1.00
N ALA A 125 2.38 -9.74 0.58
CA ALA A 125 1.53 -9.66 -0.61
C ALA A 125 0.21 -8.95 -0.27
N HIS A 126 -0.28 -8.12 -1.17
CA HIS A 126 -1.43 -7.25 -0.92
C HIS A 126 -2.30 -7.01 -2.16
N LEU A 127 -3.50 -6.52 -1.89
CA LEU A 127 -4.52 -6.21 -2.89
C LEU A 127 -5.37 -5.02 -2.41
#